data_b25d2a9eebe0f4cb5a24347be352a1b8
#
_entry.id   b25d2a9eebe0f4cb5a24347be352a1b8
#
_cell.length_a   1.000
_cell.length_b   1.000
_cell.length_c   1.000
_cell.angle_alpha   90.00
_cell.angle_beta   90.00
_cell.angle_gamma   90.00
#
_symmetry.space_group_name_H-M   'P 1'
#
loop_
_entity.id
_entity.type
_entity.pdbx_description
1 polymer ?
#
loop_
_entity_poly.entity_id
_entity_poly.type
_entity_poly.pdbx_seq_one_letter_code
_entity_poly.pdbx_strand_id
1 'polypeptide(L)'
;HVDKGQTIALVGESGAGKSTILNLVIGFNFATDGVVTIDGHDMRDIDLRTYRKHLAVVPQTSILFSGTIRDNITYGIDDFDEEALNKVVDAANLRDLIDSLPDGLDTVVGEHGGKLSGGQRQRVSIARALMRNPEVIVLDEATSALDSISEKLIQEALNNLTKDRTTFIVAHRLSTIKGADRIAVI
;
A
#
# COMPACT_ATOMS: atom_id res chain seq x y z
N HIS A 1 2.21 -1.79 -21.14
CA HIS A 1 1.16 -2.75 -20.84
C HIS A 1 1.56 -3.60 -19.61
N VAL A 2 0.63 -3.80 -18.70
CA VAL A 2 0.76 -4.62 -17.48
C VAL A 2 -0.40 -5.59 -17.45
N ASP A 3 -0.11 -6.88 -17.30
CA ASP A 3 -1.13 -7.91 -17.21
C ASP A 3 -1.61 -8.06 -15.75
N LYS A 4 -2.84 -8.58 -15.59
CA LYS A 4 -3.41 -8.85 -14.27
C LYS A 4 -2.49 -9.77 -13.44
N GLY A 5 -2.22 -9.38 -12.21
CA GLY A 5 -1.38 -10.12 -11.28
C GLY A 5 0.13 -9.88 -11.44
N GLN A 6 0.57 -9.07 -12.41
CA GLN A 6 1.97 -8.74 -12.58
C GLN A 6 2.43 -7.64 -11.62
N THR A 7 3.68 -7.76 -11.17
CA THR A 7 4.39 -6.73 -10.43
C THR A 7 5.36 -5.99 -11.35
N ILE A 8 5.19 -4.68 -11.47
CA ILE A 8 6.09 -3.79 -12.20
C ILE A 8 6.88 -2.91 -11.24
N ALA A 9 8.21 -2.95 -11.34
CA ALA A 9 9.11 -2.04 -10.64
C ALA A 9 9.48 -0.84 -11.54
N LEU A 10 9.17 0.37 -11.07
CA LEU A 10 9.61 1.62 -11.69
C LEU A 10 10.95 2.03 -11.07
N VAL A 11 11.98 2.13 -11.88
CA VAL A 11 13.34 2.53 -11.46
C VAL A 11 13.82 3.72 -12.27
N GLY A 12 14.66 4.56 -11.68
CA GLY A 12 15.20 5.73 -12.35
C GLY A 12 15.66 6.79 -11.34
N GLU A 13 16.28 7.86 -11.82
CA GLU A 13 16.76 8.95 -10.99
C GLU A 13 15.61 9.70 -10.28
N SER A 14 15.92 10.44 -9.22
CA SER A 14 14.95 11.34 -8.60
C SER A 14 14.50 12.38 -9.61
N GLY A 15 13.18 12.60 -9.71
CA GLY A 15 12.62 13.53 -10.69
C GLY A 15 12.35 12.93 -12.08
N ALA A 16 12.71 11.68 -12.37
CA ALA A 16 12.49 11.04 -13.68
C ALA A 16 11.01 10.85 -14.07
N GLY A 17 10.06 11.08 -13.16
CA GLY A 17 8.64 10.97 -13.46
C GLY A 17 7.94 9.73 -12.88
N LYS A 18 8.62 8.91 -12.04
CA LYS A 18 8.03 7.70 -11.45
C LYS A 18 6.74 7.97 -10.69
N SER A 19 6.72 8.96 -9.80
CA SER A 19 5.52 9.35 -9.04
C SER A 19 4.43 9.92 -9.96
N THR A 20 4.79 10.54 -11.09
CA THR A 20 3.81 10.99 -12.10
C THR A 20 3.11 9.80 -12.72
N ILE A 21 3.85 8.72 -13.05
CA ILE A 21 3.25 7.48 -13.56
C ILE A 21 2.31 6.86 -12.52
N LEU A 22 2.73 6.80 -11.24
CA LEU A 22 1.84 6.31 -10.18
C LEU A 22 0.58 7.16 -10.06
N ASN A 23 0.69 8.49 -10.15
CA ASN A 23 -0.47 9.40 -10.10
C ASN A 23 -1.43 9.20 -11.28
N LEU A 24 -0.92 8.83 -12.46
CA LEU A 24 -1.76 8.44 -13.59
C LEU A 24 -2.49 7.11 -13.30
N VAL A 25 -1.79 6.11 -12.75
CA VAL A 25 -2.40 4.83 -12.38
C VAL A 25 -3.48 5.01 -11.30
N ILE A 26 -3.25 5.88 -10.31
CA ILE A 26 -4.22 6.15 -9.22
C ILE A 26 -5.42 6.99 -9.73
N GLY A 27 -5.28 7.64 -10.90
CA GLY A 27 -6.27 8.57 -11.42
C GLY A 27 -6.29 9.91 -10.69
N PHE A 28 -5.15 10.35 -10.11
CA PHE A 28 -5.01 11.71 -9.59
C PHE A 28 -4.75 12.71 -10.71
N ASN A 29 -4.09 12.28 -11.75
CA ASN A 29 -3.81 13.06 -12.96
C ASN A 29 -4.30 12.30 -14.19
N PHE A 30 -4.57 13.04 -15.26
CA PHE A 30 -4.85 12.49 -16.58
C PHE A 30 -3.68 12.80 -17.53
N ALA A 31 -3.45 11.92 -18.49
CA ALA A 31 -2.46 12.16 -19.53
C ALA A 31 -2.86 13.37 -20.39
N THR A 32 -1.90 14.29 -20.64
CA THR A 32 -2.09 15.43 -21.53
C THR A 32 -2.04 15.02 -22.99
N ASP A 33 -1.31 13.96 -23.28
CA ASP A 33 -1.21 13.32 -24.59
C ASP A 33 -1.19 11.81 -24.42
N GLY A 34 -1.78 11.08 -25.38
CA GLY A 34 -1.99 9.63 -25.25
C GLY A 34 -3.16 9.26 -24.33
N VAL A 35 -3.22 7.98 -23.97
CA VAL A 35 -4.31 7.42 -23.13
C VAL A 35 -3.75 6.49 -22.07
N VAL A 36 -4.38 6.48 -20.91
CA VAL A 36 -4.21 5.44 -19.89
C VAL A 36 -5.46 4.59 -19.87
N THR A 37 -5.31 3.29 -20.05
CA THR A 37 -6.46 2.37 -20.05
C THR A 37 -6.38 1.37 -18.91
N ILE A 38 -7.55 1.06 -18.34
CA ILE A 38 -7.75 -0.01 -17.36
C ILE A 38 -8.74 -1.00 -17.98
N ASP A 39 -8.32 -2.25 -18.15
CA ASP A 39 -9.11 -3.32 -18.79
C ASP A 39 -9.70 -2.88 -20.16
N GLY A 40 -8.91 -2.11 -20.93
CA GLY A 40 -9.29 -1.60 -22.25
C GLY A 40 -10.15 -0.33 -22.26
N HIS A 41 -10.58 0.17 -21.10
CA HIS A 41 -11.36 1.41 -20.98
C HIS A 41 -10.45 2.60 -20.70
N ASP A 42 -10.67 3.75 -21.40
CA ASP A 42 -9.93 4.99 -21.09
C ASP A 42 -10.25 5.43 -19.66
N MET A 43 -9.23 5.76 -18.89
CA MET A 43 -9.39 6.20 -17.50
C MET A 43 -10.25 7.46 -17.37
N ARG A 44 -10.35 8.28 -18.41
CA ARG A 44 -11.23 9.47 -18.45
C ARG A 44 -12.72 9.12 -18.46
N ASP A 45 -13.06 7.91 -18.93
CA ASP A 45 -14.43 7.42 -19.03
C ASP A 45 -14.83 6.54 -17.84
N ILE A 46 -13.89 6.23 -16.94
CA ILE A 46 -14.12 5.39 -15.77
C ILE A 46 -14.62 6.25 -14.59
N ASP A 47 -15.62 5.74 -13.85
CA ASP A 47 -15.92 6.30 -12.53
C ASP A 47 -14.77 6.04 -11.55
N LEU A 48 -13.95 7.08 -11.33
CA LEU A 48 -12.78 7.01 -10.46
C LEU A 48 -13.12 6.64 -9.00
N ARG A 49 -14.34 6.94 -8.54
CA ARG A 49 -14.77 6.55 -7.19
C ARG A 49 -14.91 5.03 -7.10
N THR A 50 -15.50 4.41 -8.09
CA THR A 50 -15.61 2.95 -8.19
C THR A 50 -14.23 2.32 -8.41
N TYR A 51 -13.42 2.82 -9.32
CA TYR A 51 -12.07 2.32 -9.57
C TYR A 51 -11.21 2.32 -8.30
N ARG A 52 -11.22 3.41 -7.54
CA ARG A 52 -10.43 3.53 -6.30
C ARG A 52 -10.86 2.59 -5.18
N LYS A 53 -12.03 1.96 -5.25
CA LYS A 53 -12.41 0.88 -4.32
C LYS A 53 -11.57 -0.38 -4.55
N HIS A 54 -11.12 -0.61 -5.77
CA HIS A 54 -10.30 -1.74 -6.17
C HIS A 54 -8.79 -1.45 -6.10
N LEU A 55 -8.41 -0.25 -5.62
CA LEU A 55 -7.03 0.20 -5.57
C LEU A 55 -6.61 0.49 -4.13
N ALA A 56 -5.39 0.09 -3.77
CA ALA A 56 -4.74 0.52 -2.53
C ALA A 56 -3.39 1.18 -2.81
N VAL A 57 -3.08 2.18 -2.01
CA VAL A 57 -1.81 2.90 -2.06
C VAL A 57 -1.11 2.77 -0.72
N VAL A 58 0.14 2.33 -0.73
CA VAL A 58 1.03 2.39 0.43
C VAL A 58 2.09 3.46 0.14
N PRO A 59 1.97 4.64 0.74
CA PRO A 59 2.88 5.75 0.48
C PRO A 59 4.22 5.54 1.20
N GLN A 60 5.24 6.25 0.76
CA GLN A 60 6.56 6.30 1.37
C GLN A 60 6.50 6.69 2.86
N THR A 61 5.73 7.71 3.18
CA THR A 61 5.47 8.14 4.55
C THR A 61 4.09 7.71 4.99
N SER A 62 4.04 6.73 5.89
CA SER A 62 2.77 6.22 6.42
C SER A 62 2.20 7.17 7.46
N ILE A 63 1.17 7.91 7.07
CA ILE A 63 0.39 8.79 7.96
C ILE A 63 -0.84 8.03 8.46
N LEU A 64 -1.04 8.04 9.76
CA LEU A 64 -2.24 7.50 10.38
C LEU A 64 -3.20 8.65 10.73
N PHE A 65 -4.49 8.36 10.61
CA PHE A 65 -5.54 9.27 11.05
C PHE A 65 -5.67 9.20 12.57
N SER A 66 -6.10 10.30 13.18
CA SER A 66 -6.46 10.32 14.61
C SER A 66 -7.55 9.27 14.87
N GLY A 67 -7.41 8.53 15.98
CA GLY A 67 -8.30 7.43 16.34
C GLY A 67 -7.50 6.22 16.80
N THR A 68 -8.11 5.05 16.76
CA THR A 68 -7.52 3.78 17.19
C THR A 68 -6.75 3.09 16.04
N ILE A 69 -6.00 2.03 16.36
CA ILE A 69 -5.40 1.15 15.34
C ILE A 69 -6.51 0.51 14.50
N ARG A 70 -7.61 0.07 15.13
CA ARG A 70 -8.80 -0.47 14.48
C ARG A 70 -9.35 0.51 13.44
N ASP A 71 -9.63 1.75 13.85
CA ASP A 71 -10.17 2.80 12.96
C ASP A 71 -9.25 3.03 11.74
N ASN A 72 -7.95 2.95 11.94
CA ASN A 72 -6.99 3.10 10.87
C ASN A 72 -6.98 1.94 9.89
N ILE A 73 -7.08 0.69 10.37
CA ILE A 73 -7.10 -0.50 9.50
C ILE A 73 -8.41 -0.56 8.70
N THR A 74 -9.55 -0.27 9.35
CA THR A 74 -10.88 -0.36 8.73
C THR A 74 -11.33 0.92 8.04
N TYR A 75 -10.45 1.91 7.91
CA TYR A 75 -10.80 3.22 7.35
C TYR A 75 -11.46 3.12 5.97
N GLY A 76 -12.67 3.68 5.87
CA GLY A 76 -13.47 3.70 4.63
C GLY A 76 -14.16 2.37 4.31
N ILE A 77 -14.30 1.49 5.31
CA ILE A 77 -15.05 0.23 5.22
C ILE A 77 -16.15 0.30 6.29
N ASP A 78 -17.40 0.38 5.86
CA ASP A 78 -18.53 0.58 6.77
C ASP A 78 -18.96 -0.72 7.47
N ASP A 79 -18.75 -1.87 6.81
CA ASP A 79 -19.10 -3.19 7.32
C ASP A 79 -17.94 -4.15 7.09
N PHE A 80 -17.43 -4.74 8.15
CA PHE A 80 -16.33 -5.69 8.12
C PHE A 80 -16.50 -6.81 9.14
N ASP A 81 -15.98 -7.97 8.81
CA ASP A 81 -15.94 -9.12 9.69
C ASP A 81 -14.72 -9.05 10.63
N GLU A 82 -14.92 -9.28 11.92
CA GLU A 82 -13.83 -9.33 12.91
C GLU A 82 -12.82 -10.45 12.60
N GLU A 83 -13.25 -11.56 12.01
CA GLU A 83 -12.34 -12.62 11.57
C GLU A 83 -11.44 -12.13 10.44
N ALA A 84 -12.01 -11.37 9.48
CA ALA A 84 -11.23 -10.75 8.40
C ALA A 84 -10.22 -9.73 8.94
N LEU A 85 -10.62 -8.90 9.92
CA LEU A 85 -9.72 -7.96 10.59
C LEU A 85 -8.55 -8.70 11.27
N ASN A 86 -8.84 -9.79 11.99
CA ASN A 86 -7.80 -10.59 12.65
C ASN A 86 -6.83 -11.21 11.64
N LYS A 87 -7.32 -11.75 10.51
CA LYS A 87 -6.46 -12.26 9.42
C LYS A 87 -5.54 -11.17 8.83
N VAL A 88 -6.06 -9.96 8.71
CA VAL A 88 -5.28 -8.80 8.22
C VAL A 88 -4.21 -8.39 9.24
N VAL A 89 -4.53 -8.39 10.53
CA VAL A 89 -3.55 -8.13 11.61
C VAL A 89 -2.38 -9.11 11.53
N ASP A 90 -2.67 -10.40 11.34
CA ASP A 90 -1.64 -11.43 11.21
C ASP A 90 -0.84 -11.25 9.91
N ALA A 91 -1.51 -11.03 8.78
CA ALA A 91 -0.88 -10.85 7.48
C ALA A 91 0.03 -9.61 7.42
N ALA A 92 -0.26 -8.57 8.22
CA ALA A 92 0.54 -7.36 8.35
C ALA A 92 1.62 -7.44 9.44
N ASN A 93 1.82 -8.60 10.07
CA ASN A 93 2.76 -8.81 11.18
C ASN A 93 2.53 -7.82 12.35
N LEU A 94 1.25 -7.57 12.70
CA LEU A 94 0.86 -6.67 13.78
C LEU A 94 0.50 -7.39 15.08
N ARG A 95 0.35 -8.74 15.09
CA ARG A 95 -0.14 -9.51 16.24
C ARG A 95 0.64 -9.21 17.51
N ASP A 96 1.96 -9.36 17.49
CA ASP A 96 2.81 -9.12 18.66
C ASP A 96 2.69 -7.68 19.20
N LEU A 97 2.54 -6.70 18.28
CA LEU A 97 2.29 -5.32 18.69
C LEU A 97 0.95 -5.20 19.40
N ILE A 98 -0.13 -5.70 18.79
CA ILE A 98 -1.49 -5.59 19.33
C ILE A 98 -1.57 -6.25 20.70
N ASP A 99 -1.00 -7.46 20.86
CA ASP A 99 -1.00 -8.21 22.10
C ASP A 99 -0.15 -7.56 23.21
N SER A 100 0.83 -6.72 22.85
CA SER A 100 1.64 -5.96 23.79
C SER A 100 0.98 -4.68 24.30
N LEU A 101 -0.10 -4.22 23.65
CA LEU A 101 -0.78 -2.99 24.00
C LEU A 101 -1.96 -3.25 24.97
N PRO A 102 -2.13 -2.45 26.04
CA PRO A 102 -3.21 -2.65 27.01
C PRO A 102 -4.62 -2.66 26.40
N ASP A 103 -4.85 -1.80 25.41
CA ASP A 103 -6.13 -1.65 24.72
C ASP A 103 -6.17 -2.38 23.37
N GLY A 104 -5.13 -3.17 23.04
CA GLY A 104 -5.05 -3.93 21.79
C GLY A 104 -5.31 -3.09 20.56
N LEU A 105 -6.25 -3.52 19.70
CA LEU A 105 -6.68 -2.79 18.50
C LEU A 105 -7.32 -1.43 18.79
N ASP A 106 -7.88 -1.25 19.98
CA ASP A 106 -8.56 -0.01 20.38
C ASP A 106 -7.59 1.03 20.97
N THR A 107 -6.29 0.73 20.92
CA THR A 107 -5.23 1.68 21.28
C THR A 107 -5.24 2.90 20.37
N VAL A 108 -5.32 4.10 20.98
CA VAL A 108 -5.29 5.38 20.27
C VAL A 108 -3.87 5.69 19.79
N VAL A 109 -3.71 5.87 18.47
CA VAL A 109 -2.41 6.06 17.82
C VAL A 109 -1.79 7.44 18.03
N GLY A 110 -2.56 8.41 18.50
CA GLY A 110 -2.13 9.80 18.65
C GLY A 110 -2.15 10.58 17.33
N GLU A 111 -1.74 11.83 17.40
CA GLU A 111 -1.70 12.68 16.22
C GLU A 111 -0.69 12.13 15.21
N HIS A 112 -1.14 11.93 13.96
CA HIS A 112 -0.38 11.31 12.85
C HIS A 112 0.27 9.96 13.20
N GLY A 113 -0.23 9.24 14.21
CA GLY A 113 0.36 7.99 14.67
C GLY A 113 1.60 8.16 15.54
N GLY A 114 1.75 9.31 16.21
CA GLY A 114 2.95 9.68 16.97
C GLY A 114 3.30 8.74 18.13
N LYS A 115 2.37 7.91 18.60
CA LYS A 115 2.63 6.88 19.63
C LYS A 115 3.25 5.59 19.07
N LEU A 116 3.32 5.42 17.76
CA LEU A 116 3.86 4.24 17.10
C LEU A 116 5.23 4.55 16.46
N SER A 117 6.10 3.55 16.39
CA SER A 117 7.34 3.65 15.63
C SER A 117 7.06 3.77 14.12
N GLY A 118 8.05 4.19 13.32
CA GLY A 118 7.93 4.27 11.86
C GLY A 118 7.50 2.94 11.23
N GLY A 119 8.14 1.84 11.63
CA GLY A 119 7.82 0.49 11.15
C GLY A 119 6.44 0.00 11.58
N GLN A 120 5.98 0.38 12.80
CA GLN A 120 4.64 0.05 13.27
C GLN A 120 3.58 0.82 12.46
N ARG A 121 3.77 2.13 12.24
CA ARG A 121 2.86 2.92 11.38
C ARG A 121 2.75 2.34 9.98
N GLN A 122 3.88 1.92 9.42
CA GLN A 122 3.90 1.35 8.08
C GLN A 122 3.13 0.03 8.00
N ARG A 123 3.30 -0.86 8.98
CA ARG A 123 2.53 -2.11 9.04
C ARG A 123 1.02 -1.85 9.23
N VAL A 124 0.62 -0.84 10.00
CA VAL A 124 -0.80 -0.42 10.09
C VAL A 124 -1.30 0.10 8.72
N SER A 125 -0.49 0.85 7.98
CA SER A 125 -0.83 1.30 6.64
C SER A 125 -0.97 0.14 5.64
N ILE A 126 -0.11 -0.89 5.74
CA ILE A 126 -0.22 -2.12 4.95
C ILE A 126 -1.48 -2.91 5.35
N ALA A 127 -1.80 -3.01 6.64
CA ALA A 127 -3.02 -3.63 7.13
C ALA A 127 -4.28 -2.94 6.58
N ARG A 128 -4.29 -1.60 6.55
CA ARG A 128 -5.35 -0.80 5.90
C ARG A 128 -5.51 -1.17 4.42
N ALA A 129 -4.40 -1.32 3.70
CA ALA A 129 -4.42 -1.74 2.31
C ALA A 129 -4.94 -3.18 2.14
N LEU A 130 -4.50 -4.13 2.98
CA LEU A 130 -4.97 -5.52 2.99
C LEU A 130 -6.48 -5.61 3.26
N MET A 131 -6.99 -4.83 4.23
CA MET A 131 -8.40 -4.83 4.63
C MET A 131 -9.34 -4.42 3.48
N ARG A 132 -8.88 -3.56 2.58
CA ARG A 132 -9.62 -3.16 1.37
C ARG A 132 -9.68 -4.25 0.31
N ASN A 133 -8.86 -5.30 0.43
CA ASN A 133 -8.73 -6.39 -0.54
C ASN A 133 -8.64 -5.89 -2.00
N PRO A 134 -7.63 -5.06 -2.35
CA PRO A 134 -7.52 -4.41 -3.65
C PRO A 134 -7.11 -5.38 -4.75
N GLU A 135 -7.47 -5.08 -6.01
CA GLU A 135 -6.95 -5.76 -7.20
C GLU A 135 -5.68 -5.11 -7.74
N VAL A 136 -5.54 -3.80 -7.51
CA VAL A 136 -4.39 -3.01 -7.93
C VAL A 136 -3.72 -2.37 -6.72
N ILE A 137 -2.40 -2.48 -6.64
CA ILE A 137 -1.60 -1.94 -5.56
C ILE A 137 -0.57 -0.97 -6.12
N VAL A 138 -0.42 0.15 -5.43
CA VAL A 138 0.63 1.13 -5.70
C VAL A 138 1.49 1.26 -4.44
N LEU A 139 2.78 0.94 -4.57
CA LEU A 139 3.77 1.05 -3.50
C LEU A 139 4.77 2.15 -3.85
N ASP A 140 4.83 3.20 -3.04
CA ASP A 140 5.83 4.26 -3.18
C ASP A 140 6.87 4.11 -2.08
N GLU A 141 8.04 3.55 -2.42
CA GLU A 141 9.23 3.41 -1.56
C GLU A 141 8.98 3.02 -0.08
N ALA A 142 8.24 1.94 0.12
CA ALA A 142 7.70 1.57 1.43
C ALA A 142 8.72 1.16 2.54
N THR A 143 10.05 1.24 2.35
CA THR A 143 11.03 0.65 3.30
C THR A 143 12.23 1.54 3.64
N SER A 144 12.20 2.85 3.42
CA SER A 144 13.34 3.73 3.71
C SER A 144 13.55 3.96 5.22
N ALA A 145 14.81 3.91 5.69
CA ALA A 145 15.26 4.32 7.04
C ALA A 145 14.72 3.52 8.25
N LEU A 146 14.58 2.18 8.12
CA LEU A 146 14.12 1.31 9.21
C LEU A 146 15.25 0.40 9.72
N ASP A 147 15.13 -0.07 10.97
CA ASP A 147 15.99 -1.11 11.51
C ASP A 147 15.72 -2.47 10.83
N SER A 148 16.70 -3.37 10.88
CA SER A 148 16.67 -4.66 10.14
C SER A 148 15.49 -5.56 10.52
N ILE A 149 15.02 -5.51 11.78
CA ILE A 149 13.90 -6.35 12.24
C ILE A 149 12.60 -5.78 11.68
N SER A 150 12.39 -4.48 11.83
CA SER A 150 11.21 -3.80 11.27
C SER A 150 11.14 -3.94 9.74
N GLU A 151 12.29 -3.86 9.06
CA GLU A 151 12.37 -4.06 7.61
C GLU A 151 11.90 -5.45 7.19
N LYS A 152 12.33 -6.51 7.89
CA LYS A 152 11.93 -7.89 7.60
C LYS A 152 10.40 -8.05 7.76
N LEU A 153 9.83 -7.58 8.88
CA LEU A 153 8.40 -7.67 9.15
C LEU A 153 7.56 -6.91 8.10
N ILE A 154 8.03 -5.74 7.66
CA ILE A 154 7.38 -4.97 6.61
C ILE A 154 7.48 -5.70 5.26
N GLN A 155 8.64 -6.25 4.92
CA GLN A 155 8.80 -6.97 3.65
C GLN A 155 7.87 -8.20 3.59
N GLU A 156 7.73 -8.95 4.67
CA GLU A 156 6.78 -10.06 4.76
C GLU A 156 5.33 -9.58 4.60
N ALA A 157 4.96 -8.49 5.26
CA ALA A 157 3.63 -7.88 5.12
C ALA A 157 3.37 -7.39 3.68
N LEU A 158 4.37 -6.79 3.01
CA LEU A 158 4.29 -6.38 1.62
C LEU A 158 4.14 -7.58 0.68
N ASN A 159 4.86 -8.67 0.93
CA ASN A 159 4.73 -9.90 0.14
C ASN A 159 3.31 -10.49 0.25
N ASN A 160 2.71 -10.45 1.45
CA ASN A 160 1.32 -10.86 1.64
C ASN A 160 0.34 -9.93 0.91
N LEU A 161 0.62 -8.61 0.91
CA LEU A 161 -0.21 -7.62 0.24
C LEU A 161 -0.15 -7.78 -1.29
N THR A 162 1.02 -8.02 -1.88
CA THR A 162 1.21 -8.05 -3.34
C THR A 162 0.83 -9.37 -3.99
N LYS A 163 0.67 -10.43 -3.19
CA LYS A 163 0.39 -11.78 -3.70
C LYS A 163 -0.89 -11.80 -4.55
N ASP A 164 -0.78 -12.34 -5.77
CA ASP A 164 -1.87 -12.49 -6.74
C ASP A 164 -2.57 -11.17 -7.13
N ARG A 165 -1.87 -10.02 -7.00
CA ARG A 165 -2.42 -8.69 -7.31
C ARG A 165 -1.53 -7.94 -8.29
N THR A 166 -2.16 -7.10 -9.11
CA THR A 166 -1.42 -6.22 -10.02
C THR A 166 -0.74 -5.11 -9.22
N THR A 167 0.59 -5.02 -9.29
CA THR A 167 1.34 -4.15 -8.40
C THR A 167 2.29 -3.22 -9.15
N PHE A 168 2.24 -1.93 -8.85
CA PHE A 168 3.17 -0.91 -9.29
C PHE A 168 4.04 -0.49 -8.10
N ILE A 169 5.36 -0.62 -8.22
CA ILE A 169 6.30 -0.32 -7.15
C ILE A 169 7.32 0.70 -7.63
N VAL A 170 7.46 1.83 -6.94
CA VAL A 170 8.67 2.66 -7.06
C VAL A 170 9.73 2.02 -6.19
N ALA A 171 10.77 1.48 -6.84
CA ALA A 171 11.80 0.72 -6.17
C ALA A 171 13.12 1.51 -6.09
N HIS A 172 13.61 1.67 -4.86
CA HIS A 172 14.95 2.21 -4.58
C HIS A 172 15.89 1.13 -4.00
N ARG A 173 15.39 -0.08 -3.73
CA ARG A 173 16.16 -1.20 -3.19
C ARG A 173 16.18 -2.38 -4.14
N LEU A 174 17.35 -3.02 -4.21
CA LEU A 174 17.58 -4.16 -5.09
C LEU A 174 16.69 -5.37 -4.73
N SER A 175 16.36 -5.53 -3.43
CA SER A 175 15.46 -6.59 -2.95
C SER A 175 14.05 -6.47 -3.52
N THR A 176 13.54 -5.25 -3.60
CA THR A 176 12.21 -4.95 -4.15
C THR A 176 12.18 -5.20 -5.68
N ILE A 177 13.27 -4.86 -6.36
CA ILE A 177 13.39 -5.05 -7.82
C ILE A 177 13.45 -6.54 -8.19
N LYS A 178 14.15 -7.36 -7.40
CA LYS A 178 14.32 -8.80 -7.68
C LYS A 178 13.01 -9.60 -7.66
N GLY A 179 11.99 -9.13 -6.96
CA GLY A 179 10.68 -9.78 -6.90
C GLY A 179 9.69 -9.32 -7.97
N ALA A 180 10.07 -8.36 -8.82
CA ALA A 180 9.21 -7.82 -9.87
C ALA A 180 9.25 -8.69 -11.14
N ASP A 181 8.09 -8.90 -11.77
CA ASP A 181 7.98 -9.59 -13.06
C ASP A 181 8.57 -8.75 -14.19
N ARG A 182 8.49 -7.42 -14.06
CA ARG A 182 9.02 -6.48 -15.05
C ARG A 182 9.65 -5.28 -14.37
N ILE A 183 10.66 -4.73 -15.02
CA ILE A 183 11.33 -3.50 -14.60
C ILE A 183 11.16 -2.45 -15.71
N ALA A 184 10.61 -1.30 -15.35
CA ALA A 184 10.53 -0.15 -16.23
C ALA A 184 11.56 0.90 -15.76
N VAL A 185 12.50 1.21 -16.62
CA VAL A 185 13.50 2.27 -16.40
C VAL A 185 12.96 3.55 -17.00
N ILE A 186 12.87 4.60 -16.17
CA ILE A 186 12.31 5.91 -16.52
C ILE A 186 13.43 6.94 -16.60
#